data_a77cfbc724ff5b4d87ff9c45ef490e7b
#
_entry.id   a77cfbc724ff5b4d87ff9c45ef490e7b
#
_cell.length_a   1.000
_cell.length_b   1.000
_cell.length_c   1.000
_cell.angle_alpha   90.00
_cell.angle_beta   90.00
_cell.angle_gamma   90.00
#
_symmetry.space_group_name_H-M   'P 1'
#
loop_
_entity.id
_entity.type
_entity.pdbx_description
1 polymer ?
#
loop_
_entity_poly.entity_id
_entity_poly.type
_entity_poly.pdbx_seq_one_letter_code
_entity_poly.pdbx_strand_id
1 'polypeptide(L)'
;MLMALTGGAQMYDGTRLDGTNTVRVLLHDTYWNYMDDADAMDAYFAQAASTALDCIMANFSSMSFSGLEQTISDAIDQYHLYTWFADSAEQATFSALGAGGEINYDPAKPELGVFLDNASWSKMEWWLDLDFAIDEGKTNRDGSKTYECSLTLSNTATQDEIDVCNDYMVGTNPEKYSADDMLERLTIYAPAGGSIAYVDHNDNFIPWADGSYKGLQVATGQVHNQIDHPAIINFTVTTSPEATEDLMVRITPTVQDYR
;
A
#
# COMPACT_ATOMS: atom_id res chain seq x y z
N MET A 1 6.82 9.87 10.32
CA MET A 1 7.18 9.18 11.57
C MET A 1 8.56 9.63 12.09
N LEU A 2 9.72 9.22 11.51
CA LEU A 2 11.06 9.63 12.00
C LEU A 2 11.26 11.16 12.06
N MET A 3 10.70 11.90 11.10
CA MET A 3 10.77 13.37 11.09
C MET A 3 10.09 14.03 12.31
N ALA A 4 9.07 13.40 12.88
CA ALA A 4 8.43 13.89 14.12
C ALA A 4 9.38 13.83 15.33
N LEU A 5 10.28 12.83 15.37
CA LEU A 5 11.24 12.64 16.46
C LEU A 5 12.43 13.60 16.37
N THR A 6 12.76 14.13 15.19
CA THR A 6 13.93 15.00 14.95
C THR A 6 13.59 16.49 15.00
N GLY A 7 12.30 16.83 15.10
CA GLY A 7 11.85 18.22 15.04
C GLY A 7 11.80 18.81 13.63
N GLY A 8 11.96 17.97 12.60
CA GLY A 8 11.82 18.36 11.20
C GLY A 8 13.11 18.79 10.50
N ALA A 9 13.10 18.75 9.17
CA ALA A 9 14.20 19.10 8.28
C ALA A 9 13.87 20.35 7.46
N GLN A 10 14.85 21.25 7.29
CA GLN A 10 14.69 22.50 6.56
C GLN A 10 15.13 22.32 5.11
N MET A 11 14.22 22.53 4.15
CA MET A 11 14.50 22.50 2.72
C MET A 11 15.00 23.85 2.19
N TYR A 12 15.64 23.87 1.02
CA TYR A 12 16.22 25.07 0.42
C TYR A 12 15.16 26.10 -0.01
N ASP A 13 13.96 25.65 -0.33
CA ASP A 13 12.83 26.48 -0.73
C ASP A 13 12.10 27.13 0.48
N GLY A 14 12.58 26.85 1.69
CA GLY A 14 11.99 27.34 2.94
C GLY A 14 10.95 26.38 3.54
N THR A 15 10.59 25.30 2.86
CA THR A 15 9.69 24.27 3.41
C THR A 15 10.37 23.57 4.59
N ARG A 16 9.61 23.38 5.67
CA ARG A 16 10.04 22.53 6.79
C ARG A 16 9.31 21.21 6.73
N LEU A 17 10.04 20.14 6.46
CA LEU A 17 9.49 18.79 6.53
C LEU A 17 9.42 18.34 7.98
N ASP A 18 8.25 17.92 8.44
CA ASP A 18 8.01 17.41 9.80
C ASP A 18 7.04 16.22 9.79
N GLY A 19 6.61 15.79 10.98
CA GLY A 19 5.71 14.63 11.12
C GLY A 19 4.31 14.83 10.53
N THR A 20 3.93 16.08 10.22
CA THR A 20 2.56 16.41 9.76
C THR A 20 2.44 16.61 8.27
N ASN A 21 3.54 16.97 7.58
CA ASN A 21 3.48 17.36 6.17
C ASN A 21 4.40 16.57 5.24
N THR A 22 5.35 15.79 5.78
CA THR A 22 6.38 15.12 4.95
C THR A 22 5.77 14.23 3.88
N VAL A 23 4.73 13.47 4.21
CA VAL A 23 4.06 12.57 3.24
C VAL A 23 3.44 13.39 2.12
N ARG A 24 2.65 14.40 2.46
CA ARG A 24 2.02 15.28 1.47
C ARG A 24 3.05 16.00 0.59
N VAL A 25 4.08 16.59 1.19
CA VAL A 25 5.11 17.33 0.43
C VAL A 25 5.82 16.39 -0.54
N LEU A 26 6.21 15.18 -0.11
CA LEU A 26 6.99 14.27 -0.95
C LEU A 26 6.13 13.47 -1.94
N LEU A 27 4.89 13.12 -1.61
CA LEU A 27 4.05 12.27 -2.47
C LEU A 27 3.01 13.03 -3.29
N HIS A 28 2.87 14.36 -3.08
CA HIS A 28 1.97 15.21 -3.84
C HIS A 28 2.63 16.53 -4.25
N ASP A 29 2.96 17.42 -3.28
CA ASP A 29 3.35 18.80 -3.59
C ASP A 29 4.62 18.88 -4.46
N THR A 30 5.58 17.97 -4.28
CA THR A 30 6.81 17.92 -5.09
C THR A 30 6.48 17.57 -6.54
N TYR A 31 5.66 16.54 -6.76
CA TYR A 31 5.22 16.18 -8.11
C TYR A 31 4.44 17.32 -8.78
N TRP A 32 3.55 17.96 -8.03
CA TRP A 32 2.72 19.05 -8.50
C TRP A 32 3.54 20.29 -8.85
N ASN A 33 4.48 20.67 -8.00
CA ASN A 33 5.27 21.91 -8.18
C ASN A 33 6.37 21.79 -9.25
N TYR A 34 6.85 20.58 -9.51
CA TYR A 34 7.96 20.32 -10.43
C TYR A 34 7.59 19.41 -11.60
N MET A 35 6.28 19.27 -11.92
CA MET A 35 5.83 18.33 -12.95
C MET A 35 6.47 18.53 -14.33
N ASP A 36 6.89 19.76 -14.66
CA ASP A 36 7.53 20.12 -15.94
C ASP A 36 9.06 20.21 -15.85
N ASP A 37 9.65 19.92 -14.68
CA ASP A 37 11.10 19.98 -14.45
C ASP A 37 11.57 18.77 -13.64
N ALA A 38 11.82 17.66 -14.33
CA ALA A 38 12.24 16.41 -13.72
C ALA A 38 13.59 16.53 -12.98
N ASP A 39 14.52 17.35 -13.47
CA ASP A 39 15.82 17.55 -12.82
C ASP A 39 15.65 18.30 -11.48
N ALA A 40 14.78 19.30 -11.43
CA ALA A 40 14.45 20.01 -10.19
C ALA A 40 13.70 19.11 -9.20
N MET A 41 12.79 18.26 -9.69
CA MET A 41 12.08 17.26 -8.88
C MET A 41 13.04 16.27 -8.24
N ASP A 42 13.95 15.68 -9.01
CA ASP A 42 14.96 14.74 -8.53
C ASP A 42 15.90 15.39 -7.53
N ALA A 43 16.32 16.64 -7.78
CA ALA A 43 17.14 17.43 -6.86
C ALA A 43 16.43 17.68 -5.52
N TYR A 44 15.11 17.93 -5.55
CA TYR A 44 14.29 18.11 -4.35
C TYR A 44 14.22 16.83 -3.53
N PHE A 45 13.95 15.69 -4.16
CA PHE A 45 13.93 14.39 -3.47
C PHE A 45 15.30 14.03 -2.88
N ALA A 46 16.39 14.24 -3.63
CA ALA A 46 17.74 14.00 -3.15
C ALA A 46 18.06 14.87 -1.93
N GLN A 47 17.67 16.15 -1.96
CA GLN A 47 17.85 17.05 -0.82
C GLN A 47 16.98 16.59 0.37
N ALA A 48 15.71 16.24 0.15
CA ALA A 48 14.83 15.78 1.23
C ALA A 48 15.43 14.56 1.94
N ALA A 49 15.93 13.58 1.18
CA ALA A 49 16.57 12.38 1.73
C ALA A 49 17.83 12.72 2.53
N SER A 50 18.74 13.54 1.98
CA SER A 50 19.99 13.92 2.67
C SER A 50 19.72 14.75 3.93
N THR A 51 18.83 15.75 3.83
CA THR A 51 18.49 16.61 4.98
C THR A 51 17.79 15.82 6.09
N ALA A 52 16.89 14.88 5.72
CA ALA A 52 16.26 14.00 6.70
C ALA A 52 17.29 13.12 7.41
N LEU A 53 18.23 12.52 6.67
CA LEU A 53 19.30 11.71 7.26
C LEU A 53 20.20 12.55 8.19
N ASP A 54 20.60 13.75 7.76
CA ASP A 54 21.42 14.66 8.57
C ASP A 54 20.69 15.04 9.88
N CYS A 55 19.39 15.32 9.81
CA CYS A 55 18.56 15.60 10.99
C CYS A 55 18.49 14.40 11.94
N ILE A 56 18.31 13.19 11.43
CA ILE A 56 18.27 11.97 12.23
C ILE A 56 19.62 11.77 12.91
N MET A 57 20.72 11.87 12.17
CA MET A 57 22.09 11.69 12.71
C MET A 57 22.46 12.76 13.75
N ALA A 58 22.12 14.02 13.48
CA ALA A 58 22.41 15.12 14.42
C ALA A 58 21.63 15.01 15.73
N ASN A 59 20.42 14.46 15.70
CA ASN A 59 19.56 14.35 16.87
C ASN A 59 19.53 12.96 17.49
N PHE A 60 20.27 12.00 16.95
CA PHE A 60 20.21 10.60 17.37
C PHE A 60 20.44 10.42 18.87
N SER A 61 21.40 11.12 19.46
CA SER A 61 21.72 11.03 20.88
C SER A 61 20.67 11.67 21.81
N SER A 62 19.83 12.54 21.27
CA SER A 62 18.76 13.24 22.00
C SER A 62 17.37 12.62 21.76
N MET A 63 17.26 11.69 20.83
CA MET A 63 16.00 10.99 20.56
C MET A 63 15.63 10.11 21.75
N SER A 64 14.34 10.11 22.08
CA SER A 64 13.80 9.16 23.07
C SER A 64 13.91 7.74 22.52
N PHE A 65 14.59 6.85 23.24
CA PHE A 65 14.69 5.43 22.85
C PHE A 65 13.30 4.79 22.71
N SER A 66 12.38 5.06 23.65
CA SER A 66 11.01 4.58 23.58
C SER A 66 10.23 5.18 22.39
N GLY A 67 10.49 6.43 22.03
CA GLY A 67 9.89 7.06 20.85
C GLY A 67 10.40 6.43 19.55
N LEU A 68 11.67 6.10 19.47
CA LEU A 68 12.26 5.41 18.32
C LEU A 68 11.71 3.97 18.20
N GLU A 69 11.67 3.22 19.31
CA GLU A 69 11.09 1.88 19.36
C GLU A 69 9.65 1.88 18.89
N GLN A 70 8.81 2.78 19.43
CA GLN A 70 7.41 2.91 19.02
C GLN A 70 7.29 3.24 17.53
N THR A 71 8.09 4.19 17.02
CA THR A 71 8.05 4.58 15.60
C THR A 71 8.41 3.43 14.66
N ILE A 72 9.41 2.60 15.04
CA ILE A 72 9.79 1.41 14.25
C ILE A 72 8.69 0.35 14.33
N SER A 73 8.14 0.09 15.52
CA SER A 73 7.03 -0.85 15.72
C SER A 73 5.82 -0.44 14.88
N ASP A 74 5.40 0.82 14.97
CA ASP A 74 4.28 1.35 14.17
C ASP A 74 4.53 1.21 12.66
N ALA A 75 5.78 1.43 12.21
CA ALA A 75 6.13 1.29 10.80
C ALA A 75 6.08 -0.17 10.32
N ILE A 76 6.41 -1.13 11.18
CA ILE A 76 6.29 -2.57 10.90
C ILE A 76 4.81 -2.97 10.90
N ASP A 77 4.06 -2.60 11.93
CA ASP A 77 2.66 -2.96 12.11
C ASP A 77 1.75 -2.39 11.00
N GLN A 78 2.13 -1.23 10.45
CA GLN A 78 1.45 -0.58 9.32
C GLN A 78 2.01 -0.98 7.95
N TYR A 79 2.90 -1.95 7.88
CA TYR A 79 3.53 -2.46 6.65
C TYR A 79 4.34 -1.43 5.86
N HIS A 80 4.86 -0.38 6.52
CA HIS A 80 5.72 0.65 5.91
C HIS A 80 7.21 0.32 6.01
N LEU A 81 7.60 -0.68 6.79
CA LEU A 81 8.99 -1.11 6.97
C LEU A 81 9.13 -2.60 6.82
N TYR A 82 9.89 -3.00 5.80
CA TYR A 82 10.34 -4.37 5.61
C TYR A 82 11.85 -4.43 5.56
N THR A 83 12.40 -5.55 6.00
CA THR A 83 13.84 -5.80 6.01
C THR A 83 14.16 -7.11 5.32
N TRP A 84 15.30 -7.14 4.66
CA TRP A 84 15.86 -8.35 4.08
C TRP A 84 17.35 -8.47 4.43
N PHE A 85 17.74 -9.63 4.94
CA PHE A 85 19.11 -9.97 5.29
C PHE A 85 19.56 -11.22 4.54
N ALA A 86 20.80 -11.20 4.05
CA ALA A 86 21.41 -12.38 3.41
C ALA A 86 21.72 -13.48 4.42
N ASP A 87 21.98 -13.13 5.68
CA ASP A 87 22.12 -14.09 6.77
C ASP A 87 20.75 -14.58 7.24
N SER A 88 20.57 -15.91 7.25
CA SER A 88 19.28 -16.52 7.57
C SER A 88 18.87 -16.39 9.03
N ALA A 89 19.81 -16.23 9.96
CA ALA A 89 19.50 -16.06 11.37
C ALA A 89 19.08 -14.63 11.68
N GLU A 90 19.72 -13.64 11.02
CA GLU A 90 19.28 -12.25 11.06
C GLU A 90 17.90 -12.11 10.44
N GLN A 91 17.67 -12.67 9.23
CA GLN A 91 16.36 -12.65 8.58
C GLN A 91 15.27 -13.26 9.47
N ALA A 92 15.51 -14.44 10.05
CA ALA A 92 14.55 -15.09 10.95
C ALA A 92 14.18 -14.23 12.17
N THR A 93 15.15 -13.46 12.68
CA THR A 93 14.92 -12.53 13.81
C THR A 93 13.96 -11.41 13.41
N PHE A 94 14.21 -10.77 12.26
CA PHE A 94 13.35 -9.68 11.78
C PHE A 94 11.99 -10.17 11.26
N SER A 95 11.92 -11.37 10.67
CA SER A 95 10.64 -12.01 10.32
C SER A 95 9.79 -12.29 11.55
N ALA A 96 10.41 -12.72 12.67
CA ALA A 96 9.71 -12.93 13.93
C ALA A 96 9.15 -11.63 14.55
N LEU A 97 9.72 -10.47 14.18
CA LEU A 97 9.23 -9.15 14.56
C LEU A 97 8.18 -8.58 13.58
N GLY A 98 7.79 -9.35 12.55
CA GLY A 98 6.85 -8.89 11.52
C GLY A 98 7.48 -8.07 10.39
N ALA A 99 8.80 -7.80 10.44
CA ALA A 99 9.49 -6.94 9.49
C ALA A 99 10.06 -7.69 8.26
N GLY A 100 9.84 -9.00 8.13
CA GLY A 100 10.39 -9.80 7.02
C GLY A 100 9.64 -9.65 5.70
N GLY A 101 8.38 -9.21 5.74
CA GLY A 101 7.54 -9.03 4.57
C GLY A 101 7.05 -10.35 3.92
N GLU A 102 7.38 -11.49 4.49
CA GLU A 102 6.94 -12.79 4.00
C GLU A 102 5.42 -12.93 4.12
N ILE A 103 4.80 -13.56 3.13
CA ILE A 103 3.42 -14.01 3.23
C ILE A 103 3.38 -15.18 4.22
N ASN A 104 2.33 -15.23 5.04
CA ASN A 104 2.17 -16.32 6.01
C ASN A 104 1.75 -17.62 5.31
N TYR A 105 2.50 -18.71 5.57
CA TYR A 105 2.23 -20.05 5.03
C TYR A 105 1.69 -21.01 6.09
N ASP A 106 1.43 -20.55 7.32
CA ASP A 106 0.87 -21.37 8.40
C ASP A 106 -0.65 -21.44 8.28
N PRO A 107 -1.26 -22.60 7.95
CA PRO A 107 -2.70 -22.73 7.82
C PRO A 107 -3.46 -22.52 9.15
N ALA A 108 -2.76 -22.62 10.29
CA ALA A 108 -3.35 -22.36 11.60
C ALA A 108 -3.57 -20.87 11.87
N LYS A 109 -2.85 -19.99 11.15
CA LYS A 109 -2.87 -18.53 11.26
C LYS A 109 -3.22 -17.90 9.92
N PRO A 110 -4.48 -17.96 9.50
CA PRO A 110 -4.87 -17.55 8.17
C PRO A 110 -4.61 -16.05 7.92
N GLU A 111 -3.93 -15.74 6.82
CA GLU A 111 -3.68 -14.37 6.36
C GLU A 111 -4.16 -14.19 4.91
N LEU A 112 -5.02 -13.21 4.69
CA LEU A 112 -5.43 -12.73 3.38
C LEU A 112 -4.50 -11.58 2.96
N GLY A 113 -3.84 -11.71 1.82
CA GLY A 113 -3.06 -10.61 1.23
C GLY A 113 -3.86 -9.91 0.13
N VAL A 114 -4.00 -8.58 0.21
CA VAL A 114 -4.66 -7.75 -0.82
C VAL A 114 -3.67 -6.68 -1.24
N PHE A 115 -3.07 -6.83 -2.42
CA PHE A 115 -2.00 -5.97 -2.88
C PHE A 115 -2.35 -5.24 -4.16
N LEU A 116 -2.01 -3.96 -4.20
CA LEU A 116 -2.15 -3.08 -5.36
C LEU A 116 -0.78 -2.67 -5.90
N ASP A 117 -0.66 -2.68 -7.22
CA ASP A 117 0.49 -2.17 -7.96
C ASP A 117 0.00 -1.16 -9.00
N ASN A 118 0.66 -0.02 -9.12
CA ASN A 118 0.42 0.93 -10.21
C ASN A 118 0.73 0.27 -11.57
N ALA A 119 -0.26 0.23 -12.45
CA ALA A 119 -0.15 -0.36 -13.78
C ALA A 119 -0.06 0.68 -14.90
N SER A 120 -0.28 1.96 -14.62
CA SER A 120 -0.21 3.08 -15.59
C SER A 120 1.10 3.87 -15.52
N TRP A 121 1.96 3.61 -14.51
CA TRP A 121 3.16 4.39 -14.20
C TRP A 121 2.86 5.85 -13.83
N SER A 122 1.62 6.13 -13.41
CA SER A 122 1.17 7.44 -12.98
C SER A 122 1.74 7.84 -11.62
N LYS A 123 1.37 9.02 -11.15
CA LYS A 123 1.58 9.51 -9.79
C LYS A 123 0.24 9.78 -9.10
N MET A 124 -0.80 9.06 -9.54
CA MET A 124 -2.19 9.28 -9.15
C MET A 124 -2.57 8.64 -7.81
N GLU A 125 -1.72 7.78 -7.22
CA GLU A 125 -2.02 7.07 -5.98
C GLU A 125 -2.23 8.00 -4.77
N TRP A 126 -1.85 9.27 -4.89
CA TRP A 126 -2.23 10.29 -3.91
C TRP A 126 -3.74 10.42 -3.76
N TRP A 127 -4.48 10.23 -4.85
CA TRP A 127 -5.94 10.33 -4.88
C TRP A 127 -6.66 8.97 -4.72
N LEU A 128 -5.91 7.89 -4.51
CA LEU A 128 -6.50 6.58 -4.29
C LEU A 128 -7.12 6.50 -2.91
N ASP A 129 -8.43 6.23 -2.85
CA ASP A 129 -9.13 5.76 -1.67
C ASP A 129 -9.39 4.27 -1.78
N LEU A 130 -9.08 3.55 -0.71
CA LEU A 130 -9.31 2.13 -0.57
C LEU A 130 -10.22 1.89 0.64
N ASP A 131 -11.39 1.29 0.41
CA ASP A 131 -12.27 0.80 1.45
C ASP A 131 -12.37 -0.72 1.37
N PHE A 132 -12.08 -1.40 2.48
CA PHE A 132 -12.14 -2.85 2.58
C PHE A 132 -13.02 -3.25 3.75
N ALA A 133 -14.08 -3.97 3.45
CA ALA A 133 -15.00 -4.53 4.44
C ALA A 133 -14.94 -6.06 4.44
N ILE A 134 -15.03 -6.64 5.63
CA ILE A 134 -15.09 -8.08 5.87
C ILE A 134 -16.14 -8.38 6.93
N ASP A 135 -16.91 -9.43 6.76
CA ASP A 135 -17.90 -9.88 7.73
C ASP A 135 -17.28 -10.70 8.89
N GLU A 136 -18.10 -11.13 9.85
CA GLU A 136 -17.67 -11.97 10.97
C GLU A 136 -17.27 -13.41 10.56
N GLY A 137 -17.60 -13.77 9.31
CA GLY A 137 -17.38 -15.10 8.76
C GLY A 137 -18.27 -16.19 9.32
N LYS A 138 -18.51 -17.21 8.52
CA LYS A 138 -19.37 -18.36 8.82
C LYS A 138 -18.55 -19.64 8.90
N THR A 139 -18.63 -20.34 10.03
CA THR A 139 -17.97 -21.63 10.20
C THR A 139 -18.67 -22.72 9.39
N ASN A 140 -17.89 -23.45 8.60
CA ASN A 140 -18.30 -24.58 7.78
C ASN A 140 -18.29 -25.89 8.58
N ARG A 141 -18.84 -26.96 8.00
CA ARG A 141 -18.93 -28.27 8.66
C ARG A 141 -17.59 -28.94 8.89
N ASP A 142 -16.59 -28.62 8.08
CA ASP A 142 -15.23 -29.15 8.14
C ASP A 142 -14.32 -28.36 9.10
N GLY A 143 -14.84 -27.31 9.73
CA GLY A 143 -14.11 -26.44 10.64
C GLY A 143 -13.48 -25.21 9.98
N SER A 144 -13.43 -25.14 8.65
CA SER A 144 -13.01 -23.91 7.96
C SER A 144 -14.01 -22.77 8.21
N LYS A 145 -13.59 -21.52 7.94
CA LYS A 145 -14.45 -20.33 8.07
C LYS A 145 -14.47 -19.58 6.75
N THR A 146 -15.66 -19.21 6.26
CA THR A 146 -15.84 -18.44 5.03
C THR A 146 -16.26 -17.04 5.39
N TYR A 147 -15.54 -16.03 4.84
CA TYR A 147 -15.77 -14.61 5.01
C TYR A 147 -16.26 -14.00 3.70
N GLU A 148 -17.17 -13.05 3.79
CA GLU A 148 -17.57 -12.20 2.67
C GLU A 148 -16.74 -10.90 2.75
N CYS A 149 -16.06 -10.57 1.64
CA CYS A 149 -15.19 -9.43 1.51
C CYS A 149 -15.70 -8.49 0.42
N SER A 150 -15.60 -7.20 0.66
CA SER A 150 -15.88 -6.14 -0.32
C SER A 150 -14.70 -5.17 -0.37
N LEU A 151 -14.14 -4.96 -1.56
CA LEU A 151 -13.11 -3.97 -1.83
C LEU A 151 -13.67 -2.90 -2.76
N THR A 152 -13.58 -1.65 -2.34
CA THR A 152 -13.91 -0.48 -3.17
C THR A 152 -12.67 0.37 -3.34
N LEU A 153 -12.32 0.68 -4.59
CA LEU A 153 -11.25 1.59 -4.95
C LEU A 153 -11.85 2.80 -5.64
N SER A 154 -11.53 3.99 -5.14
CA SER A 154 -12.07 5.26 -5.65
C SER A 154 -10.95 6.22 -6.03
N ASN A 155 -11.10 6.88 -7.18
CA ASN A 155 -10.26 8.00 -7.55
C ASN A 155 -10.91 9.29 -7.05
N THR A 156 -10.26 9.96 -6.09
CA THR A 156 -10.76 11.18 -5.46
C THR A 156 -10.23 12.46 -6.12
N ALA A 157 -9.46 12.36 -7.20
CA ALA A 157 -9.04 13.51 -7.98
C ALA A 157 -10.26 14.24 -8.59
N THR A 158 -10.15 15.52 -8.74
CA THR A 158 -11.14 16.32 -9.49
C THR A 158 -10.72 16.43 -10.96
N GLN A 159 -11.69 16.67 -11.85
CA GLN A 159 -11.38 16.89 -13.27
C GLN A 159 -10.44 18.10 -13.45
N ASP A 160 -10.60 19.16 -12.67
CA ASP A 160 -9.75 20.35 -12.73
C ASP A 160 -8.28 20.02 -12.37
N GLU A 161 -8.05 19.06 -11.43
CA GLU A 161 -6.70 18.59 -11.10
C GLU A 161 -6.12 17.75 -12.24
N ILE A 162 -6.90 16.87 -12.85
CA ILE A 162 -6.45 16.05 -13.99
C ILE A 162 -6.09 16.93 -15.20
N ASP A 163 -6.90 17.95 -15.50
CA ASP A 163 -6.75 18.81 -16.66
C ASP A 163 -5.44 19.65 -16.63
N VAL A 164 -4.85 19.86 -15.45
CA VAL A 164 -3.58 20.57 -15.30
C VAL A 164 -2.37 19.63 -15.18
N CYS A 165 -2.59 18.34 -15.00
CA CYS A 165 -1.53 17.35 -14.93
C CYS A 165 -0.93 17.05 -16.30
N ASN A 166 0.39 16.86 -16.36
CA ASN A 166 1.07 16.38 -17.56
C ASN A 166 1.01 14.84 -17.66
N ASP A 167 1.47 14.31 -18.81
CA ASP A 167 1.50 12.86 -19.08
C ASP A 167 2.28 12.05 -18.04
N TYR A 168 3.28 12.63 -17.39
CA TYR A 168 4.04 11.97 -16.34
C TYR A 168 3.21 11.78 -15.06
N MET A 169 2.36 12.76 -14.73
CA MET A 169 1.49 12.68 -13.55
C MET A 169 0.37 11.66 -13.76
N VAL A 170 -0.31 11.71 -14.89
CA VAL A 170 -1.47 10.82 -15.16
C VAL A 170 -1.10 9.50 -15.81
N GLY A 171 0.16 9.30 -16.24
CA GLY A 171 0.65 8.05 -16.82
C GLY A 171 -0.06 7.69 -18.11
N THR A 172 -0.33 8.65 -19.00
CA THR A 172 -1.22 8.48 -20.14
C THR A 172 -0.82 7.37 -21.09
N ASN A 173 -1.82 6.57 -21.45
CA ASN A 173 -1.82 5.76 -22.66
C ASN A 173 -3.18 5.92 -23.34
N PRO A 174 -3.38 6.98 -24.14
CA PRO A 174 -4.68 7.33 -24.70
C PRO A 174 -5.28 6.26 -25.62
N GLU A 175 -4.50 5.24 -26.01
CA GLU A 175 -5.01 4.09 -26.76
C GLU A 175 -5.64 3.01 -25.86
N LYS A 176 -5.37 3.07 -24.55
CA LYS A 176 -5.77 2.02 -23.59
C LYS A 176 -6.63 2.52 -22.43
N TYR A 177 -6.38 3.74 -21.96
CA TYR A 177 -7.09 4.33 -20.81
C TYR A 177 -7.04 5.87 -20.88
N SER A 178 -8.02 6.53 -20.28
CA SER A 178 -8.11 7.99 -20.19
C SER A 178 -7.17 8.56 -19.13
N ALA A 179 -6.97 9.86 -19.13
CA ALA A 179 -6.09 10.56 -18.18
C ALA A 179 -6.60 10.48 -16.72
N ASP A 180 -7.91 10.33 -16.52
CA ASP A 180 -8.56 10.19 -15.24
C ASP A 180 -8.62 8.73 -14.73
N ASP A 181 -8.11 7.77 -15.53
CA ASP A 181 -8.12 6.35 -15.19
C ASP A 181 -6.84 5.96 -14.44
N MET A 182 -6.95 5.85 -13.13
CA MET A 182 -5.92 5.30 -12.26
C MET A 182 -5.92 3.77 -12.42
N LEU A 183 -5.02 3.29 -13.27
CA LEU A 183 -4.93 1.87 -13.60
C LEU A 183 -4.10 1.12 -12.58
N GLU A 184 -4.73 0.18 -11.86
CA GLU A 184 -4.10 -0.65 -10.85
C GLU A 184 -4.10 -2.13 -11.22
N ARG A 185 -3.12 -2.86 -10.73
CA ARG A 185 -3.14 -4.31 -10.67
C ARG A 185 -3.49 -4.75 -9.27
N LEU A 186 -4.62 -5.44 -9.12
CA LEU A 186 -5.00 -6.10 -7.88
C LEU A 186 -4.45 -7.52 -7.85
N THR A 187 -3.79 -7.88 -6.76
CA THR A 187 -3.33 -9.26 -6.49
C THR A 187 -3.82 -9.67 -5.11
N ILE A 188 -4.60 -10.74 -5.05
CA ILE A 188 -5.14 -11.29 -3.80
C ILE A 188 -4.51 -12.66 -3.57
N TYR A 189 -3.91 -12.86 -2.39
CA TYR A 189 -3.35 -14.14 -1.95
C TYR A 189 -4.30 -14.78 -0.94
N ALA A 190 -4.77 -15.98 -1.24
CA ALA A 190 -5.55 -16.75 -0.29
C ALA A 190 -4.72 -17.13 0.95
N PRO A 191 -5.36 -17.29 2.11
CA PRO A 191 -4.70 -17.88 3.26
C PRO A 191 -4.20 -19.30 2.97
N ALA A 192 -3.15 -19.71 3.66
CA ALA A 192 -2.57 -21.05 3.49
C ALA A 192 -3.62 -22.14 3.71
N GLY A 193 -3.72 -23.08 2.77
CA GLY A 193 -4.73 -24.15 2.79
C GLY A 193 -6.17 -23.67 2.57
N GLY A 194 -6.37 -22.39 2.29
CA GLY A 194 -7.66 -21.77 2.00
C GLY A 194 -7.88 -21.47 0.53
N SER A 195 -8.91 -20.68 0.23
CA SER A 195 -9.29 -20.33 -1.14
C SER A 195 -9.96 -18.97 -1.23
N ILE A 196 -9.95 -18.41 -2.46
CA ILE A 196 -10.66 -17.19 -2.85
C ILE A 196 -11.62 -17.54 -3.99
N ALA A 197 -12.82 -16.94 -3.95
CA ALA A 197 -13.75 -16.97 -5.09
C ALA A 197 -14.38 -15.60 -5.26
N TYR A 198 -14.39 -15.07 -6.52
CA TYR A 198 -15.15 -13.88 -6.84
C TYR A 198 -16.65 -14.17 -6.76
N VAL A 199 -17.39 -13.24 -6.15
CA VAL A 199 -18.84 -13.30 -6.05
C VAL A 199 -19.48 -12.40 -7.08
N ASP A 200 -19.03 -11.14 -7.12
CA ASP A 200 -19.53 -10.11 -8.01
C ASP A 200 -18.49 -8.99 -8.16
N HIS A 201 -18.54 -8.27 -9.28
CA HIS A 201 -17.73 -7.07 -9.52
C HIS A 201 -18.39 -6.22 -10.60
N ASN A 202 -18.09 -4.92 -10.62
CA ASN A 202 -18.51 -4.05 -11.70
C ASN A 202 -17.51 -4.09 -12.88
N ASP A 203 -17.86 -3.37 -13.98
CA ASP A 203 -17.07 -3.36 -15.22
C ASP A 203 -15.67 -2.71 -15.06
N ASN A 204 -15.44 -2.02 -13.94
CA ASN A 204 -14.15 -1.39 -13.61
C ASN A 204 -13.11 -2.38 -13.07
N PHE A 205 -13.48 -3.62 -12.86
CA PHE A 205 -12.55 -4.70 -12.55
C PHE A 205 -12.58 -5.78 -13.63
N ILE A 206 -11.41 -6.10 -14.16
CA ILE A 206 -11.24 -7.14 -15.17
C ILE A 206 -10.42 -8.27 -14.54
N PRO A 207 -11.05 -9.36 -14.09
CA PRO A 207 -10.32 -10.47 -13.49
C PRO A 207 -9.46 -11.17 -14.56
N TRP A 208 -8.25 -11.56 -14.16
CA TRP A 208 -7.36 -12.41 -14.94
C TRP A 208 -7.48 -13.87 -14.50
N ALA A 209 -6.69 -14.74 -15.11
CA ALA A 209 -6.67 -16.14 -14.69
C ALA A 209 -6.05 -16.28 -13.30
N ASP A 210 -6.67 -17.12 -12.47
CA ASP A 210 -6.12 -17.50 -11.17
C ASP A 210 -4.78 -18.24 -11.34
N GLY A 211 -3.91 -18.02 -10.37
CA GLY A 211 -2.59 -18.62 -10.31
C GLY A 211 -2.30 -19.25 -8.95
N SER A 212 -1.05 -19.61 -8.77
CA SER A 212 -0.55 -20.02 -7.45
C SER A 212 0.85 -19.50 -7.21
N TYR A 213 1.15 -19.14 -5.97
CA TYR A 213 2.48 -18.75 -5.53
C TYR A 213 2.85 -19.53 -4.28
N LYS A 214 3.87 -20.39 -4.39
CA LYS A 214 4.36 -21.24 -3.29
C LYS A 214 3.22 -22.01 -2.57
N GLY A 215 2.24 -22.50 -3.32
CA GLY A 215 1.12 -23.27 -2.80
C GLY A 215 -0.10 -22.46 -2.34
N LEU A 216 -0.02 -21.14 -2.30
CA LEU A 216 -1.19 -20.28 -2.07
C LEU A 216 -1.92 -20.04 -3.40
N GLN A 217 -3.24 -20.06 -3.39
CA GLN A 217 -4.03 -19.56 -4.51
C GLN A 217 -3.81 -18.05 -4.64
N VAL A 218 -3.65 -17.58 -5.88
CA VAL A 218 -3.50 -16.15 -6.20
C VAL A 218 -4.55 -15.77 -7.23
N ALA A 219 -5.37 -14.81 -6.90
CA ALA A 219 -6.32 -14.19 -7.82
C ALA A 219 -5.78 -12.81 -8.22
N THR A 220 -5.77 -12.51 -9.52
CA THR A 220 -5.29 -11.23 -10.04
C THR A 220 -6.30 -10.59 -10.96
N GLY A 221 -6.23 -9.28 -11.11
CA GLY A 221 -7.05 -8.54 -12.05
C GLY A 221 -6.54 -7.13 -12.28
N GLN A 222 -7.06 -6.50 -13.32
CA GLN A 222 -6.84 -5.11 -13.63
C GLN A 222 -8.00 -4.28 -13.10
N VAL A 223 -7.69 -3.19 -12.44
CA VAL A 223 -8.65 -2.23 -11.93
C VAL A 223 -8.55 -0.96 -12.77
N HIS A 224 -9.70 -0.48 -13.24
CA HIS A 224 -9.89 0.83 -13.83
C HIS A 224 -10.60 1.71 -12.79
N ASN A 225 -9.93 2.75 -12.33
CA ASN A 225 -10.42 3.58 -11.25
C ASN A 225 -10.55 5.03 -11.70
N GLN A 226 -11.64 5.33 -12.37
CA GLN A 226 -11.96 6.65 -12.93
C GLN A 226 -12.67 7.53 -11.91
N ILE A 227 -12.60 8.84 -12.11
CA ILE A 227 -13.36 9.82 -11.32
C ILE A 227 -14.86 9.47 -11.39
N ASP A 228 -15.54 9.50 -10.24
CA ASP A 228 -16.96 9.17 -10.07
C ASP A 228 -17.37 7.73 -10.47
N HIS A 229 -16.41 6.87 -10.83
CA HIS A 229 -16.63 5.49 -11.24
C HIS A 229 -15.74 4.52 -10.45
N PRO A 230 -16.01 4.27 -9.16
CA PRO A 230 -15.20 3.39 -8.34
C PRO A 230 -15.21 1.95 -8.84
N ALA A 231 -14.10 1.25 -8.66
CA ALA A 231 -14.07 -0.19 -8.83
C ALA A 231 -14.62 -0.89 -7.58
N ILE A 232 -15.56 -1.81 -7.77
CA ILE A 232 -16.20 -2.58 -6.69
C ILE A 232 -15.96 -4.07 -6.95
N ILE A 233 -15.36 -4.76 -5.98
CA ILE A 233 -15.00 -6.17 -6.09
C ILE A 233 -15.48 -6.90 -4.84
N ASN A 234 -16.43 -7.82 -4.99
CA ASN A 234 -16.93 -8.67 -3.92
C ASN A 234 -16.40 -10.09 -4.11
N PHE A 235 -15.85 -10.67 -3.06
CA PHE A 235 -15.29 -12.00 -3.10
C PHE A 235 -15.46 -12.71 -1.75
N THR A 236 -15.32 -14.03 -1.75
CA THR A 236 -15.28 -14.81 -0.53
C THR A 236 -13.89 -15.37 -0.30
N VAL A 237 -13.52 -15.47 0.98
CA VAL A 237 -12.29 -16.10 1.43
C VAL A 237 -12.65 -17.25 2.36
N THR A 238 -12.16 -18.43 2.06
CA THR A 238 -12.34 -19.60 2.95
C THR A 238 -10.98 -19.98 3.52
N THR A 239 -10.90 -20.09 4.85
CA THR A 239 -9.68 -20.52 5.54
C THR A 239 -9.47 -22.03 5.46
N SER A 240 -8.29 -22.51 5.83
CA SER A 240 -8.06 -23.93 6.10
C SER A 240 -8.94 -24.42 7.27
N PRO A 241 -9.39 -25.69 7.25
CA PRO A 241 -9.96 -26.34 8.45
C PRO A 241 -9.00 -26.41 9.64
N GLU A 242 -7.69 -26.23 9.41
CA GLU A 242 -6.65 -26.19 10.44
C GLU A 242 -6.52 -24.83 11.13
N ALA A 243 -7.27 -23.80 10.67
CA ALA A 243 -7.22 -22.46 11.22
C ALA A 243 -7.64 -22.45 12.70
N THR A 244 -6.79 -21.92 13.58
CA THR A 244 -7.02 -21.78 15.01
C THR A 244 -7.15 -20.31 15.45
N GLU A 245 -6.79 -19.39 14.57
CA GLU A 245 -6.90 -17.94 14.76
C GLU A 245 -7.91 -17.37 13.73
N ASP A 246 -8.42 -16.18 13.99
CA ASP A 246 -9.25 -15.46 13.04
C ASP A 246 -8.42 -15.00 11.82
N LEU A 247 -9.10 -14.77 10.69
CA LEU A 247 -8.47 -14.29 9.47
C LEU A 247 -7.86 -12.90 9.68
N MET A 248 -6.55 -12.79 9.50
CA MET A 248 -5.85 -11.52 9.43
C MET A 248 -5.87 -11.01 7.97
N VAL A 249 -5.99 -9.71 7.78
CA VAL A 249 -5.95 -9.08 6.46
C VAL A 249 -4.74 -8.16 6.37
N ARG A 250 -3.90 -8.36 5.35
CA ARG A 250 -2.80 -7.47 4.99
C ARG A 250 -3.14 -6.79 3.68
N ILE A 251 -3.19 -5.46 3.70
CA ILE A 251 -3.50 -4.64 2.52
C ILE A 251 -2.33 -3.72 2.23
N THR A 252 -2.08 -3.40 0.96
CA THR A 252 -1.12 -2.36 0.57
C THR A 252 -1.45 -1.06 1.30
N PRO A 253 -0.53 -0.50 2.09
CA PRO A 253 -0.75 0.79 2.74
C PRO A 253 -0.91 1.89 1.69
N THR A 254 -1.89 2.75 1.87
CA THR A 254 -2.16 3.91 1.03
C THR A 254 -1.83 5.22 1.76
N VAL A 255 -1.95 6.34 1.07
CA VAL A 255 -1.72 7.67 1.66
C VAL A 255 -3.00 8.35 2.13
N GLN A 256 -4.14 7.68 2.09
CA GLN A 256 -5.44 8.29 2.40
C GLN A 256 -5.52 8.90 3.81
N ASP A 257 -4.77 8.38 4.79
CA ASP A 257 -4.70 8.91 6.15
C ASP A 257 -3.84 10.18 6.28
N TYR A 258 -3.17 10.60 5.19
CA TYR A 258 -2.24 11.75 5.15
C TYR A 258 -2.74 12.90 4.26
N ARG A 259 -3.93 12.80 3.71
CA ARG A 259 -4.55 13.81 2.83
C ARG A 259 -5.32 14.87 3.59
#